data_235e28d6bba3d68d77f60ac9d8b105ca
#
_entry.id   235e28d6bba3d68d77f60ac9d8b105ca
#
_cell.length_a   1.000
_cell.length_b   1.000
_cell.length_c   1.000
_cell.angle_alpha   90.00
_cell.angle_beta   90.00
_cell.angle_gamma   90.00
#
_symmetry.space_group_name_H-M   'P 1'
#
loop_
_entity.id
_entity.type
_entity.pdbx_description
1 polymer ?
#
loop_
_entity_poly.entity_id
_entity_poly.type
_entity_poly.pdbx_seq_one_letter_code
_entity_poly.pdbx_strand_id
1 'polypeptide(L)'
;MPGRAVVSLRIALIAAVAAAGAACVDPDPPARPTALETAWVEIADQLFELELALDGATRFRGLSDRPRIPGNGGMLFVYPRPRPLALVMRRCPVPIDAAFVDEEGRVVAIRVMEVEPPRAPGESVAAYEARLPIYASGVPAQFVVETAGGRLGELGLAVGDQLVFDTEALRQRAR
;
A
#
# COMPACT_ATOMS: atom_id res chain seq x y z
N MET A 1 31.63 -91.76 24.94
CA MET A 1 32.32 -90.99 23.88
C MET A 1 31.42 -89.80 23.56
N PRO A 2 31.83 -88.59 23.95
CA PRO A 2 30.91 -87.43 23.82
C PRO A 2 30.98 -86.76 22.43
N GLY A 3 29.81 -86.51 21.87
CA GLY A 3 29.67 -85.81 20.65
C GLY A 3 29.85 -84.27 20.80
N ARG A 4 30.64 -83.72 19.89
CA ARG A 4 30.94 -82.30 19.83
C ARG A 4 29.71 -81.52 19.27
N ALA A 5 29.13 -80.61 20.04
CA ALA A 5 28.18 -79.65 19.61
C ALA A 5 28.87 -78.52 18.80
N VAL A 6 28.41 -78.32 17.60
CA VAL A 6 28.83 -77.21 16.71
C VAL A 6 27.93 -76.00 17.02
N VAL A 7 28.51 -74.97 17.61
CA VAL A 7 27.79 -73.72 17.85
C VAL A 7 27.88 -72.87 16.57
N SER A 8 26.76 -72.71 15.87
CA SER A 8 26.65 -71.83 14.71
C SER A 8 26.46 -70.38 15.21
N LEU A 9 27.47 -69.58 15.06
CA LEU A 9 27.40 -68.11 15.30
C LEU A 9 26.66 -67.43 14.16
N ARG A 10 25.41 -66.99 14.41
CA ARG A 10 24.66 -66.14 13.48
C ARG A 10 25.04 -64.70 13.71
N ILE A 11 25.75 -64.10 12.75
CA ILE A 11 26.06 -62.68 12.74
C ILE A 11 24.78 -61.98 12.23
N ALA A 12 24.13 -61.24 13.12
CA ALA A 12 23.02 -60.34 12.78
C ALA A 12 23.57 -59.05 12.19
N LEU A 13 23.35 -58.84 10.91
CA LEU A 13 23.69 -57.59 10.23
C LEU A 13 22.63 -56.54 10.59
N ILE A 14 22.94 -55.58 11.44
CA ILE A 14 22.08 -54.48 11.78
C ILE A 14 22.28 -53.45 10.68
N ALA A 15 21.27 -53.30 9.79
CA ALA A 15 21.21 -52.20 8.81
C ALA A 15 20.77 -50.94 9.52
N ALA A 16 21.68 -49.99 9.68
CA ALA A 16 21.37 -48.64 10.16
C ALA A 16 20.66 -47.85 9.03
N VAL A 17 19.39 -47.65 9.20
CA VAL A 17 18.61 -46.73 8.32
C VAL A 17 18.92 -45.30 8.77
N ALA A 18 19.73 -44.58 8.02
CA ALA A 18 19.92 -43.15 8.19
C ALA A 18 18.64 -42.42 7.70
N ALA A 19 17.84 -41.97 8.66
CA ALA A 19 16.74 -41.05 8.36
C ALA A 19 17.33 -39.68 8.00
N ALA A 20 17.36 -39.36 6.71
CA ALA A 20 17.63 -37.99 6.25
C ALA A 20 16.45 -37.10 6.67
N GLY A 21 16.64 -36.39 7.77
CA GLY A 21 15.72 -35.32 8.19
C GLY A 21 15.74 -34.21 7.13
N ALA A 22 14.69 -34.11 6.32
CA ALA A 22 14.44 -32.91 5.54
C ALA A 22 14.17 -31.77 6.52
N ALA A 23 15.15 -30.88 6.69
CA ALA A 23 14.92 -29.62 7.37
C ALA A 23 13.90 -28.84 6.55
N CYS A 24 12.67 -28.69 7.06
CA CYS A 24 11.73 -27.71 6.56
C CYS A 24 12.40 -26.34 6.77
N VAL A 25 12.90 -25.75 5.70
CA VAL A 25 13.28 -24.34 5.70
C VAL A 25 11.95 -23.59 5.75
N ASP A 26 11.65 -22.97 6.89
CA ASP A 26 10.51 -22.06 6.98
C ASP A 26 10.72 -20.97 5.91
N PRO A 27 9.69 -20.66 5.10
CA PRO A 27 9.81 -19.57 4.16
C PRO A 27 10.13 -18.30 4.92
N ASP A 28 11.15 -17.56 4.46
CA ASP A 28 11.52 -16.27 5.04
C ASP A 28 10.24 -15.44 5.27
N PRO A 29 10.10 -14.79 6.44
CA PRO A 29 8.97 -13.91 6.69
C PRO A 29 8.92 -12.87 5.57
N PRO A 30 7.73 -12.49 5.07
CA PRO A 30 7.60 -11.54 3.98
C PRO A 30 8.42 -10.29 4.35
N ALA A 31 9.29 -9.87 3.43
CA ALA A 31 10.15 -8.71 3.60
C ALA A 31 9.29 -7.55 4.12
N ARG A 32 9.74 -6.89 5.21
CA ARG A 32 9.07 -5.69 5.71
C ARG A 32 8.90 -4.76 4.52
N PRO A 33 7.71 -4.19 4.30
CA PRO A 33 7.54 -3.20 3.25
C PRO A 33 8.59 -2.12 3.47
N THR A 34 9.47 -1.92 2.50
CA THR A 34 10.43 -0.83 2.50
C THR A 34 9.63 0.44 2.69
N ALA A 35 9.98 1.27 3.67
CA ALA A 35 9.33 2.54 3.88
C ALA A 35 9.36 3.32 2.55
N LEU A 36 8.23 3.90 2.17
CA LEU A 36 8.17 4.72 0.97
C LEU A 36 9.03 5.97 1.19
N GLU A 37 9.59 6.49 0.11
CA GLU A 37 10.20 7.82 0.14
C GLU A 37 9.13 8.86 0.47
N THR A 38 9.54 9.96 1.07
CA THR A 38 8.66 11.07 1.43
C THR A 38 9.04 12.36 0.70
N ALA A 39 8.09 13.27 0.60
CA ALA A 39 8.33 14.65 0.18
C ALA A 39 7.60 15.61 1.11
N TRP A 40 8.18 16.80 1.28
CA TRP A 40 7.52 17.90 1.95
C TRP A 40 6.61 18.64 0.97
N VAL A 41 5.37 18.85 1.38
CA VAL A 41 4.36 19.61 0.65
C VAL A 41 3.79 20.65 1.59
N GLU A 42 3.79 21.91 1.19
CA GLU A 42 3.13 22.97 1.92
C GLU A 42 1.66 23.06 1.48
N ILE A 43 0.76 22.98 2.45
CA ILE A 43 -0.69 23.03 2.27
C ILE A 43 -1.23 24.07 3.23
N ALA A 44 -1.77 25.19 2.73
CA ALA A 44 -2.31 26.27 3.56
C ALA A 44 -1.35 26.67 4.69
N ASP A 45 -0.12 27.03 4.33
CA ASP A 45 0.98 27.46 5.25
C ASP A 45 1.42 26.40 6.28
N GLN A 46 1.05 25.12 6.07
CA GLN A 46 1.49 24.01 6.92
C GLN A 46 2.28 22.97 6.12
N LEU A 47 3.38 22.50 6.68
CA LEU A 47 4.21 21.46 6.09
C LEU A 47 3.67 20.06 6.40
N PHE A 48 3.50 19.27 5.35
CA PHE A 48 3.12 17.87 5.38
C PHE A 48 4.26 16.99 4.88
N GLU A 49 4.58 15.93 5.59
CA GLU A 49 5.48 14.90 5.13
C GLU A 49 4.64 13.78 4.48
N LEU A 50 4.62 13.75 3.15
CA LEU A 50 3.79 12.82 2.39
C LEU A 50 4.62 11.69 1.80
N GLU A 51 4.15 10.44 1.96
CA GLU A 51 4.73 9.28 1.28
C GLU A 51 4.50 9.39 -0.23
N LEU A 52 5.50 9.01 -1.04
CA LEU A 52 5.44 9.14 -2.49
C LEU A 52 4.89 7.87 -3.15
N ALA A 53 3.82 8.01 -3.93
CA ALA A 53 3.29 6.98 -4.81
C ALA A 53 3.68 7.28 -6.27
N LEU A 54 4.88 6.84 -6.68
CA LEU A 54 5.49 7.17 -7.97
C LEU A 54 5.17 6.15 -9.07
N ASP A 55 4.73 4.94 -8.73
CA ASP A 55 4.46 3.85 -9.66
C ASP A 55 3.04 3.31 -9.52
N GLY A 56 2.60 2.52 -10.53
CA GLY A 56 1.24 2.01 -10.58
C GLY A 56 0.86 1.11 -9.40
N ALA A 57 1.81 0.30 -8.89
CA ALA A 57 1.53 -0.62 -7.78
C ALA A 57 1.37 0.15 -6.46
N THR A 58 2.22 1.15 -6.22
CA THR A 58 2.13 2.01 -5.04
C THR A 58 0.86 2.86 -5.08
N ARG A 59 0.52 3.46 -6.23
CA ARG A 59 -0.75 4.20 -6.39
C ARG A 59 -1.97 3.31 -6.20
N PHE A 60 -1.95 2.07 -6.72
CA PHE A 60 -3.04 1.12 -6.52
C PHE A 60 -3.25 0.75 -5.06
N ARG A 61 -2.18 0.63 -4.28
CA ARG A 61 -2.23 0.36 -2.84
C ARG A 61 -2.73 1.58 -2.06
N GLY A 62 -2.22 2.77 -2.37
CA GLY A 62 -2.55 3.99 -1.66
C GLY A 62 -2.39 3.85 -0.15
N LEU A 63 -3.33 4.38 0.60
CA LEU A 63 -3.43 4.29 2.06
C LEU A 63 -4.25 3.08 2.56
N SER A 64 -4.50 2.07 1.71
CA SER A 64 -5.19 0.84 2.10
C SER A 64 -4.56 0.19 3.34
N ASP A 65 -5.41 -0.37 4.20
CA ASP A 65 -5.05 -1.09 5.44
C ASP A 65 -4.32 -0.22 6.49
N ARG A 66 -4.31 1.10 6.34
CA ARG A 66 -3.73 2.02 7.32
C ARG A 66 -4.74 2.31 8.44
N PRO A 67 -4.47 1.91 9.69
CA PRO A 67 -5.40 2.14 10.80
C PRO A 67 -5.46 3.61 11.25
N ARG A 68 -4.51 4.41 10.82
CA ARG A 68 -4.47 5.86 11.05
C ARG A 68 -3.58 6.55 10.02
N ILE A 69 -3.85 7.83 9.78
CA ILE A 69 -3.02 8.74 9.00
C ILE A 69 -2.55 9.85 9.95
N PRO A 70 -1.24 10.18 10.01
CA PRO A 70 -0.75 11.29 10.83
C PRO A 70 -1.39 12.63 10.44
N GLY A 71 -1.56 13.54 11.38
CA GLY A 71 -2.21 14.84 11.13
C GLY A 71 -1.54 15.70 10.05
N ASN A 72 -0.20 15.66 9.98
CA ASN A 72 0.60 16.31 8.93
C ASN A 72 1.31 15.26 8.04
N GLY A 73 0.67 14.12 7.81
CA GLY A 73 1.14 13.05 6.94
C GLY A 73 0.07 12.66 5.93
N GLY A 74 0.37 11.64 5.13
CA GLY A 74 -0.51 11.15 4.09
C GLY A 74 0.28 10.60 2.92
N MET A 75 -0.28 10.74 1.70
CA MET A 75 0.36 10.25 0.50
C MET A 75 0.22 11.25 -0.65
N LEU A 76 1.30 11.42 -1.40
CA LEU A 76 1.34 12.17 -2.65
C LEU A 76 1.44 11.20 -3.82
N PHE A 77 0.37 11.08 -4.57
CA PHE A 77 0.32 10.33 -5.82
C PHE A 77 0.86 11.20 -6.93
N VAL A 78 1.80 10.68 -7.70
CA VAL A 78 2.41 11.37 -8.82
C VAL A 78 2.12 10.58 -10.10
N TYR A 79 1.49 11.20 -11.07
CA TYR A 79 1.19 10.59 -12.36
C TYR A 79 2.13 11.15 -13.44
N PRO A 80 2.55 10.32 -14.41
CA PRO A 80 3.48 10.76 -15.46
C PRO A 80 2.95 11.89 -16.34
N ARG A 81 1.63 11.99 -16.48
CA ARG A 81 0.95 13.01 -17.32
C ARG A 81 -0.37 13.40 -16.69
N PRO A 82 -0.82 14.66 -16.90
CA PRO A 82 -2.17 15.09 -16.51
C PRO A 82 -3.24 14.24 -17.21
N ARG A 83 -4.26 13.83 -16.45
CA ARG A 83 -5.43 13.12 -16.96
C ARG A 83 -6.57 13.19 -15.93
N PRO A 84 -7.82 12.91 -16.31
CA PRO A 84 -8.87 12.67 -15.33
C PRO A 84 -8.46 11.50 -14.41
N LEU A 85 -8.50 11.74 -13.11
CA LEU A 85 -8.11 10.78 -12.07
C LEU A 85 -9.34 10.36 -11.29
N ALA A 86 -9.30 9.14 -10.73
CA ALA A 86 -10.33 8.61 -9.86
C ALA A 86 -9.72 7.77 -8.75
N LEU A 87 -10.30 7.88 -7.56
CA LEU A 87 -9.92 7.15 -6.35
C LEU A 87 -11.10 6.34 -5.84
N VAL A 88 -10.81 5.31 -5.06
CA VAL A 88 -11.79 4.49 -4.33
C VAL A 88 -11.25 4.18 -2.93
N MET A 89 -12.15 4.04 -1.95
CA MET A 89 -11.81 3.71 -0.55
C MET A 89 -11.59 2.21 -0.33
N ARG A 90 -10.66 1.62 -1.12
CA ARG A 90 -10.37 0.19 -1.02
C ARG A 90 -9.65 -0.15 0.28
N ARG A 91 -10.32 -0.88 1.18
CA ARG A 91 -9.77 -1.30 2.47
C ARG A 91 -9.15 -0.15 3.29
N CYS A 92 -9.76 1.04 3.22
CA CYS A 92 -9.35 2.18 4.02
C CYS A 92 -10.22 2.22 5.29
N PRO A 93 -9.66 1.89 6.47
CA PRO A 93 -10.45 1.80 7.71
C PRO A 93 -10.67 3.17 8.39
N VAL A 94 -10.14 4.23 7.81
CA VAL A 94 -10.29 5.63 8.28
C VAL A 94 -10.72 6.52 7.12
N PRO A 95 -11.47 7.59 7.36
CA PRO A 95 -11.83 8.55 6.31
C PRO A 95 -10.59 9.26 5.77
N ILE A 96 -10.65 9.68 4.51
CA ILE A 96 -9.56 10.31 3.79
C ILE A 96 -10.08 11.55 3.06
N ASP A 97 -9.35 12.67 3.16
CA ASP A 97 -9.54 13.79 2.25
C ASP A 97 -8.56 13.66 1.08
N ALA A 98 -9.02 13.93 -0.14
CA ALA A 98 -8.19 13.94 -1.33
C ALA A 98 -8.27 15.28 -2.05
N ALA A 99 -7.12 15.94 -2.27
CA ALA A 99 -6.98 17.08 -3.14
C ALA A 99 -6.36 16.63 -4.47
N PHE A 100 -7.07 16.83 -5.57
CA PHE A 100 -6.57 16.65 -6.93
C PHE A 100 -5.89 17.94 -7.38
N VAL A 101 -4.70 17.80 -7.96
CA VAL A 101 -3.79 18.93 -8.21
C VAL A 101 -3.28 18.84 -9.64
N ASP A 102 -3.27 19.97 -10.34
CA ASP A 102 -2.76 20.06 -11.71
C ASP A 102 -1.22 20.01 -11.77
N GLU A 103 -0.67 20.20 -12.97
CA GLU A 103 0.77 20.15 -13.21
C GLU A 103 1.53 21.37 -12.64
N GLU A 104 0.84 22.46 -12.36
CA GLU A 104 1.39 23.68 -11.74
C GLU A 104 1.29 23.64 -10.21
N GLY A 105 0.66 22.62 -9.62
CA GLY A 105 0.48 22.50 -8.17
C GLY A 105 -0.79 23.17 -7.65
N ARG A 106 -1.76 23.52 -8.53
CA ARG A 106 -3.03 24.13 -8.15
C ARG A 106 -4.10 23.09 -7.88
N VAL A 107 -4.84 23.24 -6.81
CA VAL A 107 -5.97 22.38 -6.47
C VAL A 107 -7.10 22.53 -7.48
N VAL A 108 -7.49 21.46 -8.17
CA VAL A 108 -8.55 21.43 -9.17
C VAL A 108 -9.83 20.75 -8.69
N ALA A 109 -9.72 19.88 -7.67
CA ALA A 109 -10.89 19.28 -7.02
C ALA A 109 -10.51 18.79 -5.61
N ILE A 110 -11.50 18.77 -4.71
CA ILE A 110 -11.35 18.17 -3.36
C ILE A 110 -12.48 17.15 -3.19
N ARG A 111 -12.17 16.02 -2.56
CA ARG A 111 -13.13 14.98 -2.18
C ARG A 111 -12.93 14.58 -0.73
N VAL A 112 -14.03 14.51 -0.01
CA VAL A 112 -14.12 13.86 1.30
C VAL A 112 -14.57 12.43 1.04
N MET A 113 -13.76 11.46 1.44
CA MET A 113 -13.98 10.05 1.14
C MET A 113 -14.25 9.29 2.45
N GLU A 114 -15.46 8.75 2.54
CA GLU A 114 -15.92 8.02 3.72
C GLU A 114 -15.46 6.56 3.72
N VAL A 115 -15.41 5.98 4.91
CA VAL A 115 -15.07 4.55 5.08
C VAL A 115 -16.15 3.68 4.45
N GLU A 116 -15.72 2.77 3.59
CA GLU A 116 -16.61 1.78 2.98
C GLU A 116 -16.63 0.46 3.77
N PRO A 117 -17.77 -0.22 3.81
CA PRO A 117 -17.84 -1.54 4.44
C PRO A 117 -16.79 -2.49 3.87
N PRO A 118 -16.10 -3.27 4.73
CA PRO A 118 -15.09 -4.23 4.26
C PRO A 118 -15.74 -5.29 3.36
N ARG A 119 -14.91 -5.98 2.58
CA ARG A 119 -15.36 -7.09 1.76
C ARG A 119 -16.01 -8.17 2.64
N ALA A 120 -17.27 -8.52 2.35
CA ALA A 120 -18.02 -9.51 3.12
C ALA A 120 -17.46 -10.93 2.93
N PRO A 121 -17.64 -11.85 3.92
CA PRO A 121 -17.34 -13.26 3.72
C PRO A 121 -18.10 -13.82 2.51
N GLY A 122 -17.37 -14.45 1.59
CA GLY A 122 -17.94 -14.99 0.34
C GLY A 122 -18.14 -13.98 -0.80
N GLU A 123 -18.02 -12.69 -0.56
CA GLU A 123 -18.02 -11.69 -1.62
C GLU A 123 -16.77 -11.81 -2.49
N SER A 124 -16.93 -11.88 -3.82
CA SER A 124 -15.77 -11.89 -4.71
C SER A 124 -15.05 -10.55 -4.70
N VAL A 125 -13.75 -10.54 -5.04
CA VAL A 125 -12.98 -9.29 -5.16
C VAL A 125 -13.63 -8.37 -6.20
N ALA A 126 -14.08 -8.92 -7.33
CA ALA A 126 -14.72 -8.14 -8.38
C ALA A 126 -16.03 -7.48 -7.92
N ALA A 127 -16.86 -8.18 -7.13
CA ALA A 127 -18.10 -7.62 -6.58
C ALA A 127 -17.80 -6.49 -5.58
N TYR A 128 -16.81 -6.72 -4.69
CA TYR A 128 -16.34 -5.70 -3.76
C TYR A 128 -15.87 -4.43 -4.49
N GLU A 129 -14.97 -4.57 -5.47
CA GLU A 129 -14.43 -3.45 -6.25
C GLU A 129 -15.54 -2.69 -7.00
N ALA A 130 -16.51 -3.42 -7.58
CA ALA A 130 -17.58 -2.83 -8.36
C ALA A 130 -18.56 -1.97 -7.55
N ARG A 131 -18.67 -2.19 -6.23
CA ARG A 131 -19.56 -1.41 -5.36
C ARG A 131 -18.91 -0.21 -4.69
N LEU A 132 -17.58 -0.06 -4.81
CA LEU A 132 -16.88 1.08 -4.20
C LEU A 132 -17.24 2.37 -4.93
N PRO A 133 -17.64 3.43 -4.21
CA PRO A 133 -17.84 4.75 -4.78
C PRO A 133 -16.59 5.26 -5.48
N ILE A 134 -16.77 5.93 -6.60
CA ILE A 134 -15.70 6.51 -7.39
C ILE A 134 -15.63 8.02 -7.10
N TYR A 135 -14.50 8.46 -6.61
CA TYR A 135 -14.18 9.85 -6.32
C TYR A 135 -13.31 10.43 -7.45
N ALA A 136 -13.95 11.07 -8.43
CA ALA A 136 -13.28 11.56 -9.62
C ALA A 136 -12.81 13.01 -9.47
N SER A 137 -11.69 13.37 -10.13
CA SER A 137 -11.24 14.75 -10.27
C SER A 137 -12.22 15.59 -11.11
N GLY A 138 -12.85 14.98 -12.09
CA GLY A 138 -13.75 15.65 -13.05
C GLY A 138 -13.02 16.44 -14.14
N VAL A 139 -11.77 16.80 -13.91
CA VAL A 139 -10.88 17.52 -14.82
C VAL A 139 -9.49 16.88 -14.78
N PRO A 140 -8.58 17.17 -15.74
CA PRO A 140 -7.21 16.65 -15.68
C PRO A 140 -6.50 17.10 -14.40
N ALA A 141 -5.82 16.14 -13.76
CA ALA A 141 -4.93 16.35 -12.63
C ALA A 141 -3.67 15.51 -12.83
N GLN A 142 -2.57 15.90 -12.22
CA GLN A 142 -1.30 15.16 -12.29
C GLN A 142 -0.87 14.62 -10.94
N PHE A 143 -1.34 15.24 -9.86
CA PHE A 143 -1.05 14.81 -8.51
C PHE A 143 -2.35 14.61 -7.73
N VAL A 144 -2.27 13.78 -6.68
CA VAL A 144 -3.30 13.72 -5.65
C VAL A 144 -2.62 13.72 -4.29
N VAL A 145 -3.08 14.59 -3.41
CA VAL A 145 -2.70 14.58 -2.00
C VAL A 145 -3.82 13.91 -1.21
N GLU A 146 -3.52 12.80 -0.54
CA GLU A 146 -4.41 12.16 0.43
C GLU A 146 -3.94 12.45 1.85
N THR A 147 -4.86 12.91 2.70
CA THR A 147 -4.63 13.19 4.14
C THR A 147 -5.69 12.52 4.99
N ALA A 148 -5.57 12.61 6.32
CA ALA A 148 -6.65 12.20 7.22
C ALA A 148 -7.95 12.93 6.89
N GLY A 149 -9.09 12.24 7.00
CA GLY A 149 -10.41 12.81 6.74
C GLY A 149 -10.72 14.01 7.63
N GLY A 150 -11.27 15.06 7.04
CA GLY A 150 -11.54 16.35 7.66
C GLY A 150 -10.34 17.31 7.67
N ARG A 151 -9.13 16.83 7.42
CA ARG A 151 -7.90 17.63 7.59
C ARG A 151 -7.81 18.78 6.60
N LEU A 152 -8.15 18.56 5.33
CA LEU A 152 -8.13 19.63 4.32
C LEU A 152 -9.19 20.71 4.62
N GLY A 153 -10.34 20.28 5.15
CA GLY A 153 -11.40 21.22 5.60
C GLY A 153 -10.97 22.05 6.79
N GLU A 154 -10.29 21.46 7.79
CA GLU A 154 -9.73 22.20 8.94
C GLU A 154 -8.72 23.28 8.51
N LEU A 155 -7.97 23.02 7.43
CA LEU A 155 -7.03 23.96 6.85
C LEU A 155 -7.71 25.06 6.01
N GLY A 156 -9.00 24.89 5.69
CA GLY A 156 -9.71 25.79 4.79
C GLY A 156 -9.26 25.68 3.35
N LEU A 157 -8.61 24.57 2.94
CA LEU A 157 -8.14 24.37 1.57
C LEU A 157 -9.31 24.39 0.59
N ALA A 158 -9.17 25.16 -0.48
CA ALA A 158 -10.19 25.34 -1.52
C ALA A 158 -9.66 25.02 -2.92
N VAL A 159 -10.59 24.78 -3.84
CA VAL A 159 -10.26 24.68 -5.28
C VAL A 159 -9.73 26.03 -5.75
N GLY A 160 -8.60 26.00 -6.44
CA GLY A 160 -7.85 27.18 -6.88
C GLY A 160 -6.63 27.50 -6.03
N ASP A 161 -6.54 26.96 -4.80
CA ASP A 161 -5.37 27.16 -3.95
C ASP A 161 -4.12 26.50 -4.52
N GLN A 162 -2.96 27.02 -4.16
CA GLN A 162 -1.65 26.56 -4.58
C GLN A 162 -1.02 25.71 -3.48
N LEU A 163 -0.64 24.47 -3.82
CA LEU A 163 0.25 23.66 -2.99
C LEU A 163 1.70 23.91 -3.41
N VAL A 164 2.62 23.96 -2.44
CA VAL A 164 4.03 24.25 -2.72
C VAL A 164 4.87 22.98 -2.55
N PHE A 165 5.42 22.49 -3.63
CA PHE A 165 6.35 21.35 -3.71
C PHE A 165 7.05 21.33 -5.07
N ASP A 166 8.10 20.54 -5.21
CA ASP A 166 8.85 20.43 -6.47
C ASP A 166 8.10 19.53 -7.47
N THR A 167 7.14 20.12 -8.18
CA THR A 167 6.30 19.42 -9.16
C THR A 167 7.13 18.84 -10.30
N GLU A 168 8.17 19.56 -10.77
CA GLU A 168 9.00 19.15 -11.90
C GLU A 168 9.85 17.92 -11.54
N ALA A 169 10.58 17.98 -10.42
CA ALA A 169 11.40 16.84 -9.97
C ALA A 169 10.55 15.59 -9.72
N LEU A 170 9.34 15.73 -9.18
CA LEU A 170 8.47 14.59 -8.92
C LEU A 170 7.88 14.00 -10.21
N ARG A 171 7.50 14.83 -11.19
CA ARG A 171 7.01 14.35 -12.51
C ARG A 171 8.02 13.47 -13.21
N GLN A 172 9.30 13.87 -13.21
CA GLN A 172 10.38 13.12 -13.87
C GLN A 172 10.59 11.73 -13.25
N ARG A 173 10.16 11.51 -12.02
CA ARG A 173 10.29 10.25 -11.28
C ARG A 173 9.10 9.32 -11.43
N ALA A 174 7.96 9.81 -11.89
CA ALA A 174 6.72 9.03 -12.01
C ALA A 174 6.81 7.97 -13.13
N ARG A 175 6.26 6.79 -12.85
CA ARG A 175 6.25 5.62 -13.74
C ARG A 175 4.86 5.02 -13.88
#